data_2d4edbd2f5e899a89f324921912c1430
#
_entry.id   2d4edbd2f5e899a89f324921912c1430
#
_cell.length_a   1.000
_cell.length_b   1.000
_cell.length_c   1.000
_cell.angle_alpha   90.00
_cell.angle_beta   90.00
_cell.angle_gamma   90.00
#
_symmetry.space_group_name_H-M   'P 1'
#
loop_
_entity.id
_entity.type
_entity.pdbx_description
1 polymer ?
#
loop_
_entity_poly.entity_id
_entity_poly.type
_entity_poly.pdbx_seq_one_letter_code
_entity_poly.pdbx_strand_id
1 'polypeptide(L)'
;MDRKEQIKQLENDWKTNPRWKNVKRGYTAEDVVRLRGSFVPECSLAKKGADKLWSLVNGTAKKGYVNCLGALTGGQAMQQVKAGIEAIYLSGWQVAADANSSETMYPDQSLYAYDSVPTVVRRINNNFKRADEIQWAKDINPGDKDHVDYFAPIVADAEAGFGGVLNAFELMKNMIVNGAAGVHFEDQLAAAKKCGHMGGKVLVPTQEAVQKLIAARLASDVIDRKSVV
;
A
#
# COMPACT_ATOMS: atom_id res chain seq x y z
N MET A 1 -15.54 -20.94 -7.54
CA MET A 1 -16.07 -19.91 -8.47
C MET A 1 -15.38 -20.06 -9.80
N ASP A 2 -16.13 -20.18 -10.87
CA ASP A 2 -15.56 -20.32 -12.21
C ASP A 2 -15.07 -18.96 -12.76
N ARG A 3 -14.35 -18.99 -13.89
CA ARG A 3 -13.76 -17.78 -14.48
C ARG A 3 -14.84 -16.78 -14.93
N LYS A 4 -15.98 -17.23 -15.44
CA LYS A 4 -17.07 -16.36 -15.91
C LYS A 4 -17.76 -15.64 -14.75
N GLU A 5 -17.95 -16.34 -13.64
CA GLU A 5 -18.50 -15.76 -12.41
C GLU A 5 -17.59 -14.69 -11.83
N GLN A 6 -16.27 -14.93 -11.81
CA GLN A 6 -15.29 -13.95 -11.34
C GLN A 6 -15.32 -12.67 -12.20
N ILE A 7 -15.40 -12.81 -13.53
CA ILE A 7 -15.49 -11.68 -14.46
C ILE A 7 -16.75 -10.86 -14.16
N LYS A 8 -17.92 -11.50 -14.09
CA LYS A 8 -19.20 -10.81 -13.79
C LYS A 8 -19.17 -10.09 -12.47
N GLN A 9 -18.60 -10.70 -11.42
CA GLN A 9 -18.50 -10.05 -10.11
C GLN A 9 -17.61 -8.81 -10.17
N LEU A 10 -16.50 -8.89 -10.88
CA LEU A 10 -15.57 -7.79 -11.01
C LEU A 10 -16.19 -6.62 -11.81
N GLU A 11 -16.85 -6.91 -12.93
CA GLU A 11 -17.60 -5.93 -13.72
C GLU A 11 -18.71 -5.25 -12.91
N ASN A 12 -19.45 -6.03 -12.14
CA ASN A 12 -20.51 -5.51 -11.29
C ASN A 12 -19.94 -4.60 -10.19
N ASP A 13 -18.86 -5.01 -9.51
CA ASP A 13 -18.19 -4.19 -8.48
C ASP A 13 -17.69 -2.87 -9.08
N TRP A 14 -17.03 -2.92 -10.25
CA TRP A 14 -16.55 -1.70 -10.91
C TRP A 14 -17.66 -0.74 -11.32
N LYS A 15 -18.83 -1.27 -11.69
CA LYS A 15 -19.99 -0.48 -12.11
C LYS A 15 -20.76 0.12 -10.93
N THR A 16 -20.90 -0.61 -9.83
CA THR A 16 -21.84 -0.29 -8.74
C THR A 16 -21.16 0.32 -7.51
N ASN A 17 -19.88 0.04 -7.29
CA ASN A 17 -19.18 0.50 -6.13
C ASN A 17 -18.71 1.97 -6.32
N PRO A 18 -19.18 2.91 -5.49
CA PRO A 18 -18.83 4.33 -5.61
C PRO A 18 -17.33 4.62 -5.51
N ARG A 19 -16.57 3.70 -4.92
CA ARG A 19 -15.10 3.78 -4.85
C ARG A 19 -14.44 3.89 -6.23
N TRP A 20 -15.06 3.30 -7.25
CA TRP A 20 -14.52 3.26 -8.61
C TRP A 20 -15.01 4.36 -9.54
N LYS A 21 -15.87 5.27 -9.05
CA LYS A 21 -16.52 6.32 -9.86
C LYS A 21 -15.54 7.10 -10.75
N ASN A 22 -14.34 7.37 -10.27
CA ASN A 22 -13.34 8.18 -10.96
C ASN A 22 -12.15 7.34 -11.48
N VAL A 23 -12.22 6.02 -11.38
CA VAL A 23 -11.13 5.12 -11.82
C VAL A 23 -11.38 4.69 -13.27
N LYS A 24 -10.45 5.04 -14.14
CA LYS A 24 -10.45 4.60 -15.55
C LYS A 24 -9.42 3.48 -15.73
N ARG A 25 -9.88 2.35 -16.23
CA ARG A 25 -9.03 1.19 -16.53
C ARG A 25 -8.81 1.06 -18.03
N GLY A 26 -7.57 0.87 -18.48
CA GLY A 26 -7.24 0.57 -19.85
C GLY A 26 -7.23 -0.94 -20.16
N TYR A 27 -7.86 -1.75 -19.30
CA TYR A 27 -7.95 -3.22 -19.38
C TYR A 27 -9.33 -3.69 -18.93
N THR A 28 -9.66 -4.94 -19.24
CA THR A 28 -10.96 -5.55 -18.93
C THR A 28 -10.93 -6.41 -17.67
N ALA A 29 -12.11 -6.76 -17.15
CA ALA A 29 -12.23 -7.72 -16.06
C ALA A 29 -11.73 -9.12 -16.46
N GLU A 30 -11.86 -9.48 -17.76
CA GLU A 30 -11.31 -10.71 -18.32
C GLU A 30 -9.79 -10.73 -18.27
N ASP A 31 -9.11 -9.62 -18.58
CA ASP A 31 -7.67 -9.48 -18.45
C ASP A 31 -7.21 -9.70 -17.01
N VAL A 32 -7.91 -9.10 -16.04
CA VAL A 32 -7.61 -9.27 -14.61
C VAL A 32 -7.74 -10.74 -14.20
N VAL A 33 -8.85 -11.39 -14.55
CA VAL A 33 -9.10 -12.78 -14.16
C VAL A 33 -8.12 -13.72 -14.85
N ARG A 34 -7.72 -13.43 -16.10
CA ARG A 34 -6.69 -14.17 -16.83
C ARG A 34 -5.33 -14.12 -16.12
N LEU A 35 -4.94 -12.95 -15.60
CA LEU A 35 -3.65 -12.73 -14.93
C LEU A 35 -3.65 -13.22 -13.46
N ARG A 36 -4.80 -13.32 -12.84
CA ARG A 36 -4.94 -13.69 -11.43
C ARG A 36 -4.58 -15.16 -11.14
N GLY A 37 -4.73 -16.03 -12.11
CA GLY A 37 -4.62 -17.48 -11.92
C GLY A 37 -5.93 -18.08 -11.35
N SER A 38 -5.89 -19.39 -11.03
CA SER A 38 -7.06 -20.13 -10.52
C SER A 38 -7.32 -19.92 -9.02
N PHE A 39 -6.28 -19.58 -8.29
CA PHE A 39 -6.35 -19.31 -6.85
C PHE A 39 -6.19 -17.80 -6.59
N VAL A 40 -7.14 -17.25 -5.82
CA VAL A 40 -7.10 -15.84 -5.41
C VAL A 40 -6.62 -15.78 -3.96
N PRO A 41 -5.41 -15.31 -3.68
CA PRO A 41 -4.95 -15.14 -2.32
C PRO A 41 -5.76 -14.04 -1.63
N GLU A 42 -6.06 -14.23 -0.35
CA GLU A 42 -6.66 -13.17 0.47
C GLU A 42 -5.58 -12.38 1.20
N CYS A 43 -5.38 -11.12 0.79
CA CYS A 43 -4.48 -10.19 1.46
C CYS A 43 -5.25 -9.42 2.55
N SER A 44 -5.64 -10.12 3.62
CA SER A 44 -6.57 -9.63 4.65
C SER A 44 -6.13 -8.31 5.29
N LEU A 45 -4.84 -8.14 5.56
CA LEU A 45 -4.29 -6.92 6.15
C LEU A 45 -4.37 -5.73 5.18
N ALA A 46 -3.97 -5.92 3.92
CA ALA A 46 -4.09 -4.89 2.90
C ALA A 46 -5.55 -4.49 2.68
N LYS A 47 -6.45 -5.47 2.61
CA LYS A 47 -7.88 -5.23 2.45
C LYS A 47 -8.48 -4.44 3.62
N LYS A 48 -8.23 -4.88 4.87
CA LYS A 48 -8.67 -4.17 6.09
C LYS A 48 -8.10 -2.75 6.13
N GLY A 49 -6.80 -2.62 5.86
CA GLY A 49 -6.12 -1.32 5.84
C GLY A 49 -6.66 -0.39 4.75
N ALA A 50 -6.88 -0.90 3.54
CA ALA A 50 -7.41 -0.12 2.42
C ALA A 50 -8.85 0.37 2.67
N ASP A 51 -9.72 -0.46 3.27
CA ASP A 51 -11.07 -0.07 3.64
C ASP A 51 -11.05 1.02 4.74
N LYS A 52 -10.18 0.87 5.75
CA LYS A 52 -9.98 1.85 6.82
C LYS A 52 -9.42 3.17 6.26
N LEU A 53 -8.39 3.12 5.41
CA LEU A 53 -7.83 4.30 4.77
C LEU A 53 -8.86 5.03 3.91
N TRP A 54 -9.62 4.30 3.10
CA TRP A 54 -10.71 4.88 2.30
C TRP A 54 -11.71 5.61 3.16
N SER A 55 -12.14 5.01 4.26
CA SER A 55 -13.06 5.64 5.21
C SER A 55 -12.48 6.90 5.83
N LEU A 56 -11.21 6.89 6.23
CA LEU A 56 -10.53 8.05 6.81
C LEU A 56 -10.46 9.22 5.83
N VAL A 57 -10.09 9.00 4.56
CA VAL A 57 -9.92 10.08 3.58
C VAL A 57 -11.24 10.56 2.96
N ASN A 58 -12.33 9.76 3.03
CA ASN A 58 -13.63 10.09 2.45
C ASN A 58 -14.68 10.58 3.48
N GLY A 59 -14.28 11.04 4.65
CA GLY A 59 -15.17 11.81 5.50
C GLY A 59 -15.58 11.18 6.82
N THR A 60 -15.00 10.07 7.24
CA THR A 60 -15.14 9.63 8.63
C THR A 60 -14.14 10.36 9.56
N ALA A 61 -13.14 11.03 9.00
CA ALA A 61 -12.29 11.94 9.75
C ALA A 61 -13.09 13.21 10.07
N LYS A 62 -13.72 13.26 11.23
CA LYS A 62 -14.47 14.43 11.74
C LYS A 62 -13.66 15.74 11.73
N LYS A 63 -12.36 15.65 11.59
CA LYS A 63 -11.40 16.76 11.64
C LYS A 63 -11.03 17.32 10.27
N GLY A 64 -11.45 16.71 9.15
CA GLY A 64 -11.05 17.10 7.80
C GLY A 64 -9.63 16.73 7.38
N TYR A 65 -8.90 15.98 8.21
CA TYR A 65 -7.57 15.44 7.93
C TYR A 65 -7.35 14.11 8.66
N VAL A 66 -6.34 13.35 8.24
CA VAL A 66 -5.92 12.10 8.86
C VAL A 66 -4.58 12.32 9.55
N ASN A 67 -4.49 12.02 10.85
CA ASN A 67 -3.22 12.05 11.58
C ASN A 67 -2.35 10.89 11.12
N CYS A 68 -1.21 11.20 10.51
CA CYS A 68 -0.27 10.22 9.99
C CYS A 68 1.16 10.60 10.35
N LEU A 69 1.96 9.64 10.79
CA LEU A 69 3.38 9.82 11.04
C LEU A 69 4.21 8.71 10.40
N GLY A 70 5.48 9.04 10.10
CA GLY A 70 6.47 8.08 9.63
C GLY A 70 6.87 7.09 10.72
N ALA A 71 7.08 5.83 10.34
CA ALA A 71 7.67 4.81 11.20
C ALA A 71 8.50 3.82 10.37
N LEU A 72 9.69 3.44 10.87
CA LEU A 72 10.56 2.43 10.27
C LEU A 72 10.52 1.08 10.97
N THR A 73 10.07 1.06 12.22
CA THR A 73 10.01 -0.15 13.02
C THR A 73 8.61 -0.41 13.51
N GLY A 74 8.27 -1.69 13.72
CA GLY A 74 6.99 -2.07 14.29
C GLY A 74 6.77 -1.50 15.70
N GLY A 75 7.84 -1.37 16.50
CA GLY A 75 7.77 -0.76 17.83
C GLY A 75 7.38 0.72 17.78
N GLN A 76 7.98 1.50 16.87
CA GLN A 76 7.59 2.90 16.65
C GLN A 76 6.13 3.00 16.22
N ALA A 77 5.73 2.25 15.19
CA ALA A 77 4.37 2.26 14.68
C ALA A 77 3.33 1.88 15.75
N MET A 78 3.60 0.84 16.54
CA MET A 78 2.74 0.42 17.64
C MET A 78 2.56 1.52 18.69
N GLN A 79 3.63 2.19 19.09
CA GLN A 79 3.55 3.29 20.08
C GLN A 79 2.81 4.50 19.51
N GLN A 80 3.01 4.81 18.24
CA GLN A 80 2.27 5.88 17.57
C GLN A 80 0.77 5.60 17.56
N VAL A 81 0.35 4.37 17.20
CA VAL A 81 -1.06 3.97 17.21
C VAL A 81 -1.65 4.04 18.63
N LYS A 82 -0.93 3.58 19.64
CA LYS A 82 -1.34 3.75 21.07
C LYS A 82 -1.52 5.22 21.46
N ALA A 83 -0.75 6.12 20.89
CA ALA A 83 -0.85 7.56 21.10
C ALA A 83 -1.95 8.23 20.26
N GLY A 84 -2.71 7.49 19.44
CA GLY A 84 -3.86 8.00 18.69
C GLY A 84 -3.55 8.36 17.23
N ILE A 85 -2.42 7.93 16.67
CA ILE A 85 -2.14 8.07 15.23
C ILE A 85 -3.06 7.15 14.43
N GLU A 86 -3.66 7.70 13.37
CA GLU A 86 -4.72 7.05 12.59
C GLU A 86 -4.18 6.25 11.40
N ALA A 87 -2.99 6.63 10.88
CA ALA A 87 -2.32 5.97 9.78
C ALA A 87 -0.80 6.04 9.93
N ILE A 88 -0.09 5.10 9.33
CA ILE A 88 1.39 5.07 9.28
C ILE A 88 1.83 5.41 7.87
N TYR A 89 2.80 6.32 7.75
CA TYR A 89 3.52 6.56 6.51
C TYR A 89 4.86 5.82 6.52
N LEU A 90 5.14 5.07 5.48
CA LEU A 90 6.43 4.42 5.29
C LEU A 90 7.20 5.09 4.16
N SER A 91 8.15 5.93 4.54
CA SER A 91 8.97 6.72 3.63
C SER A 91 10.08 5.89 2.99
N GLY A 92 10.21 5.96 1.67
CA GLY A 92 11.34 5.39 0.93
C GLY A 92 12.67 6.03 1.33
N TRP A 93 12.70 7.34 1.57
CA TRP A 93 13.87 8.03 2.09
C TRP A 93 14.40 7.45 3.41
N GLN A 94 13.52 7.20 4.36
CA GLN A 94 13.90 6.59 5.63
C GLN A 94 14.35 5.14 5.44
N VAL A 95 13.68 4.39 4.55
CA VAL A 95 14.09 3.01 4.22
C VAL A 95 15.47 2.99 3.56
N ALA A 96 15.76 3.93 2.66
CA ALA A 96 17.10 4.08 2.08
C ALA A 96 18.17 4.27 3.15
N ALA A 97 17.89 5.13 4.15
CA ALA A 97 18.85 5.43 5.20
C ALA A 97 19.08 4.28 6.19
N ASP A 98 17.99 3.62 6.69
CA ASP A 98 18.11 2.80 7.90
C ASP A 98 17.48 1.40 7.80
N ALA A 99 16.74 1.08 6.75
CA ALA A 99 15.91 -0.12 6.78
C ALA A 99 15.86 -0.93 5.47
N ASN A 100 16.76 -0.64 4.53
CA ASN A 100 16.82 -1.38 3.27
C ASN A 100 17.45 -2.77 3.43
N SER A 101 17.13 -3.67 2.50
CA SER A 101 17.59 -5.05 2.51
C SER A 101 19.07 -5.24 2.11
N SER A 102 19.72 -4.19 1.64
CA SER A 102 21.16 -4.20 1.35
C SER A 102 22.03 -3.94 2.58
N GLU A 103 21.40 -3.66 3.73
CA GLU A 103 22.05 -3.43 5.03
C GLU A 103 23.10 -2.31 5.00
N THR A 104 22.91 -1.31 4.13
CA THR A 104 23.80 -0.15 4.02
C THR A 104 22.99 1.15 3.97
N MET A 105 23.63 2.26 4.26
CA MET A 105 22.98 3.55 4.19
C MET A 105 23.10 4.12 2.77
N TYR A 106 21.97 4.38 2.13
CA TYR A 106 21.88 5.02 0.82
C TYR A 106 21.24 6.41 0.89
N PRO A 107 21.64 7.31 -0.02
CA PRO A 107 20.82 8.48 -0.28
C PRO A 107 19.47 8.06 -0.91
N ASP A 108 18.50 8.96 -0.86
CA ASP A 108 17.17 8.75 -1.43
C ASP A 108 17.19 8.81 -2.98
N GLN A 109 17.73 7.79 -3.59
CA GLN A 109 17.94 7.64 -5.04
C GLN A 109 17.54 6.26 -5.58
N SER A 110 16.74 5.52 -4.83
CA SER A 110 16.29 4.17 -5.21
C SER A 110 17.45 3.20 -5.51
N LEU A 111 18.56 3.31 -4.76
CA LEU A 111 19.72 2.44 -4.92
C LEU A 111 19.59 1.11 -4.16
N TYR A 112 18.63 1.01 -3.28
CA TYR A 112 18.31 -0.22 -2.55
C TYR A 112 17.38 -1.13 -3.35
N ALA A 113 17.30 -2.40 -2.93
CA ALA A 113 16.47 -3.38 -3.59
C ALA A 113 14.96 -3.04 -3.46
N TYR A 114 14.19 -3.25 -4.51
CA TYR A 114 12.78 -2.87 -4.62
C TYR A 114 11.87 -3.52 -3.55
N ASP A 115 12.30 -4.61 -2.94
CA ASP A 115 11.56 -5.33 -1.89
C ASP A 115 11.80 -4.76 -0.47
N SER A 116 12.64 -3.74 -0.33
CA SER A 116 12.99 -3.16 0.97
C SER A 116 11.78 -2.53 1.66
N VAL A 117 11.03 -1.66 0.97
CA VAL A 117 9.82 -1.05 1.53
C VAL A 117 8.74 -2.10 1.84
N PRO A 118 8.39 -3.03 0.93
CA PRO A 118 7.48 -4.13 1.24
C PRO A 118 7.89 -4.95 2.48
N THR A 119 9.18 -5.18 2.65
CA THR A 119 9.71 -5.91 3.83
C THR A 119 9.46 -5.15 5.12
N VAL A 120 9.63 -3.83 5.14
CA VAL A 120 9.34 -3.01 6.33
C VAL A 120 7.83 -2.96 6.59
N VAL A 121 6.98 -2.86 5.56
CA VAL A 121 5.52 -3.00 5.70
C VAL A 121 5.17 -4.30 6.44
N ARG A 122 5.75 -5.41 6.03
CA ARG A 122 5.55 -6.72 6.69
C ARG A 122 6.01 -6.71 8.14
N ARG A 123 7.17 -6.13 8.44
CA ARG A 123 7.70 -6.04 9.81
C ARG A 123 6.77 -5.24 10.73
N ILE A 124 6.25 -4.11 10.26
CA ILE A 124 5.27 -3.30 11.00
C ILE A 124 3.98 -4.09 11.24
N ASN A 125 3.42 -4.71 10.20
CA ASN A 125 2.22 -5.53 10.30
C ASN A 125 2.39 -6.73 11.24
N ASN A 126 3.56 -7.37 11.26
CA ASN A 126 3.84 -8.47 12.20
C ASN A 126 3.85 -7.97 13.66
N ASN A 127 4.33 -6.75 13.90
CA ASN A 127 4.29 -6.14 15.22
C ASN A 127 2.83 -5.81 15.62
N PHE A 128 2.03 -5.26 14.71
CA PHE A 128 0.60 -5.00 14.94
C PHE A 128 -0.16 -6.30 15.28
N LYS A 129 0.06 -7.36 14.50
CA LYS A 129 -0.54 -8.67 14.80
C LYS A 129 -0.16 -9.15 16.21
N ARG A 130 1.13 -9.05 16.56
CA ARG A 130 1.57 -9.49 17.88
C ARG A 130 0.97 -8.64 19.01
N ALA A 131 0.85 -7.33 18.83
CA ALA A 131 0.21 -6.45 19.80
C ALA A 131 -1.28 -6.80 19.99
N ASP A 132 -1.97 -7.09 18.89
CA ASP A 132 -3.37 -7.53 18.89
C ASP A 132 -3.54 -8.89 19.57
N GLU A 133 -2.70 -9.88 19.26
CA GLU A 133 -2.68 -11.20 19.91
C GLU A 133 -2.50 -11.08 21.44
N ILE A 134 -1.64 -10.16 21.91
CA ILE A 134 -1.39 -9.95 23.33
C ILE A 134 -2.62 -9.38 24.06
N GLN A 135 -3.31 -8.40 23.45
CA GLN A 135 -4.53 -7.88 24.07
C GLN A 135 -5.68 -8.89 24.02
N TRP A 136 -5.83 -9.63 22.92
CA TRP A 136 -6.81 -10.70 22.79
C TRP A 136 -6.62 -11.80 23.84
N ALA A 137 -5.38 -12.23 24.10
CA ALA A 137 -5.04 -13.21 25.12
C ALA A 137 -5.30 -12.73 26.57
N LYS A 138 -5.57 -11.42 26.75
CA LYS A 138 -5.97 -10.82 28.04
C LYS A 138 -7.47 -10.53 28.12
N ASP A 139 -8.26 -11.14 27.25
CA ASP A 139 -9.71 -10.94 27.15
C ASP A 139 -10.13 -9.48 26.88
N ILE A 140 -9.25 -8.67 26.26
CA ILE A 140 -9.57 -7.31 25.83
C ILE A 140 -10.21 -7.39 24.45
N ASN A 141 -11.50 -7.08 24.36
CA ASN A 141 -12.30 -7.23 23.14
C ASN A 141 -12.47 -5.89 22.41
N PRO A 142 -12.71 -5.92 21.08
CA PRO A 142 -13.10 -4.73 20.34
C PRO A 142 -14.32 -4.04 20.98
N GLY A 143 -14.16 -2.76 21.32
CA GLY A 143 -15.19 -1.97 22.03
C GLY A 143 -14.93 -1.79 23.53
N ASP A 144 -14.02 -2.55 24.13
CA ASP A 144 -13.61 -2.32 25.49
C ASP A 144 -12.81 -1.01 25.63
N LYS A 145 -12.86 -0.38 26.80
CA LYS A 145 -12.19 0.90 27.06
C LYS A 145 -10.68 0.85 26.81
N ASP A 146 -10.06 -0.28 27.10
CA ASP A 146 -8.61 -0.48 27.01
C ASP A 146 -8.18 -1.10 25.65
N HIS A 147 -9.16 -1.37 24.75
CA HIS A 147 -8.87 -1.91 23.44
C HIS A 147 -8.21 -0.87 22.54
N VAL A 148 -7.12 -1.27 21.88
CA VAL A 148 -6.44 -0.49 20.85
C VAL A 148 -6.56 -1.21 19.49
N ASP A 149 -7.18 -0.59 18.50
CA ASP A 149 -7.12 -1.11 17.11
C ASP A 149 -5.75 -0.84 16.51
N TYR A 150 -4.84 -1.79 16.71
CA TYR A 150 -3.46 -1.70 16.22
C TYR A 150 -3.35 -1.71 14.69
N PHE A 151 -4.36 -2.18 13.96
CA PHE A 151 -4.30 -2.29 12.49
C PHE A 151 -4.53 -0.93 11.81
N ALA A 152 -3.64 0.03 12.09
CA ALA A 152 -3.59 1.28 11.36
C ALA A 152 -3.20 1.02 9.90
N PRO A 153 -3.85 1.69 8.91
CA PRO A 153 -3.46 1.56 7.53
C PRO A 153 -2.05 2.10 7.28
N ILE A 154 -1.25 1.36 6.52
CA ILE A 154 0.10 1.77 6.11
C ILE A 154 0.05 2.30 4.68
N VAL A 155 0.46 3.55 4.48
CA VAL A 155 0.70 4.15 3.16
C VAL A 155 2.19 4.07 2.89
N ALA A 156 2.58 3.37 1.83
CA ALA A 156 3.96 3.03 1.53
C ALA A 156 4.47 3.75 0.27
N ASP A 157 5.73 4.14 0.32
CA ASP A 157 6.45 4.77 -0.78
C ASP A 157 6.93 3.70 -1.78
N ALA A 158 6.54 3.83 -3.03
CA ALA A 158 7.01 3.00 -4.13
C ALA A 158 8.12 3.69 -4.96
N GLU A 159 8.65 4.82 -4.47
CA GLU A 159 9.65 5.59 -5.21
C GLU A 159 9.15 5.89 -6.65
N ALA A 160 10.03 5.88 -7.64
CA ALA A 160 9.67 5.97 -9.05
C ALA A 160 9.27 4.61 -9.68
N GLY A 161 8.98 3.58 -8.85
CA GLY A 161 8.59 2.25 -9.30
C GLY A 161 9.76 1.33 -9.65
N PHE A 162 11.00 1.71 -9.37
CA PHE A 162 12.23 0.93 -9.62
C PHE A 162 12.43 0.48 -11.08
N GLY A 163 11.84 1.19 -12.03
CA GLY A 163 11.95 0.91 -13.46
C GLY A 163 10.70 1.30 -14.25
N GLY A 164 10.32 0.46 -15.19
CA GLY A 164 9.15 0.66 -16.05
C GLY A 164 7.85 0.10 -15.48
N VAL A 165 6.86 -0.07 -16.35
CA VAL A 165 5.51 -0.54 -16.01
C VAL A 165 5.47 -1.93 -15.37
N LEU A 166 6.34 -2.84 -15.81
CA LEU A 166 6.42 -4.19 -15.24
C LEU A 166 6.97 -4.17 -13.81
N ASN A 167 7.95 -3.31 -13.56
CA ASN A 167 8.49 -3.11 -12.21
C ASN A 167 7.41 -2.54 -11.27
N ALA A 168 6.64 -1.54 -11.72
CA ALA A 168 5.54 -0.96 -10.95
C ALA A 168 4.45 -2.00 -10.64
N PHE A 169 4.14 -2.88 -11.59
CA PHE A 169 3.17 -3.97 -11.40
C PHE A 169 3.64 -4.96 -10.32
N GLU A 170 4.86 -5.47 -10.41
CA GLU A 170 5.38 -6.44 -9.44
C GLU A 170 5.62 -5.82 -8.06
N LEU A 171 6.11 -4.58 -8.00
CA LEU A 171 6.26 -3.85 -6.74
C LEU A 171 4.91 -3.68 -6.03
N MET A 172 3.87 -3.27 -6.76
CA MET A 172 2.54 -3.11 -6.17
C MET A 172 1.98 -4.42 -5.63
N LYS A 173 2.16 -5.54 -6.33
CA LYS A 173 1.81 -6.87 -5.82
C LYS A 173 2.53 -7.16 -4.51
N ASN A 174 3.83 -6.91 -4.46
CA ASN A 174 4.64 -7.14 -3.27
C ASN A 174 4.19 -6.27 -2.09
N MET A 175 3.86 -5.00 -2.33
CA MET A 175 3.28 -4.10 -1.32
C MET A 175 1.98 -4.67 -0.73
N ILE A 176 1.05 -5.10 -1.58
CA ILE A 176 -0.25 -5.66 -1.16
C ILE A 176 -0.07 -6.95 -0.36
N VAL A 177 0.75 -7.88 -0.84
CA VAL A 177 1.01 -9.16 -0.15
C VAL A 177 1.58 -8.92 1.26
N ASN A 178 2.38 -7.88 1.44
CA ASN A 178 2.93 -7.50 2.73
C ASN A 178 2.00 -6.62 3.58
N GLY A 179 0.82 -6.24 3.06
CA GLY A 179 -0.25 -5.60 3.81
C GLY A 179 -0.27 -4.07 3.74
N ALA A 180 0.31 -3.45 2.70
CA ALA A 180 0.14 -2.03 2.45
C ALA A 180 -1.32 -1.69 2.13
N ALA A 181 -1.85 -0.66 2.76
CA ALA A 181 -3.21 -0.15 2.56
C ALA A 181 -3.31 0.80 1.37
N GLY A 182 -2.26 1.58 1.16
CA GLY A 182 -2.09 2.51 0.06
C GLY A 182 -0.63 2.58 -0.37
N VAL A 183 -0.42 2.93 -1.62
CA VAL A 183 0.92 3.05 -2.23
C VAL A 183 0.93 4.27 -3.12
N HIS A 184 1.97 5.08 -3.06
CA HIS A 184 2.18 6.17 -4.00
C HIS A 184 3.41 5.94 -4.86
N PHE A 185 3.35 6.43 -6.09
CA PHE A 185 4.45 6.39 -7.06
C PHE A 185 4.83 7.81 -7.45
N GLU A 186 6.12 8.04 -7.65
CA GLU A 186 6.64 9.30 -8.15
C GLU A 186 6.75 9.28 -9.69
N ASP A 187 6.55 10.44 -10.30
CA ASP A 187 6.70 10.66 -11.75
C ASP A 187 8.15 10.94 -12.17
N GLN A 188 9.12 10.55 -11.35
CA GLN A 188 10.54 10.66 -11.66
C GLN A 188 11.03 9.53 -12.56
N LEU A 189 12.07 9.81 -13.34
CA LEU A 189 12.83 8.77 -14.04
C LEU A 189 13.59 7.91 -13.03
N ALA A 190 13.27 6.62 -12.92
CA ALA A 190 13.83 5.72 -11.93
C ALA A 190 15.37 5.68 -11.92
N ALA A 191 15.99 5.71 -13.09
CA ALA A 191 17.46 5.68 -13.24
C ALA A 191 18.17 6.98 -12.78
N ALA A 192 17.42 8.08 -12.59
CA ALA A 192 17.96 9.39 -12.18
C ALA A 192 17.17 9.98 -11.00
N LYS A 193 16.50 9.13 -10.22
CA LYS A 193 15.67 9.52 -9.08
C LYS A 193 16.50 10.26 -8.02
N LYS A 194 15.90 11.30 -7.48
CA LYS A 194 16.44 12.09 -6.36
C LYS A 194 15.37 12.28 -5.28
N CYS A 195 15.82 12.58 -4.07
CA CYS A 195 14.94 12.99 -2.98
C CYS A 195 13.98 14.10 -3.41
N GLY A 196 12.72 13.98 -3.04
CA GLY A 196 11.67 14.94 -3.37
C GLY A 196 11.96 16.39 -3.02
N HIS A 197 12.81 16.64 -2.02
CA HIS A 197 13.21 17.96 -1.57
C HIS A 197 14.37 18.59 -2.38
N MET A 198 15.04 17.79 -3.22
CA MET A 198 16.18 18.28 -4.01
C MET A 198 15.75 18.85 -5.36
N GLY A 199 16.48 19.84 -5.85
CA GLY A 199 16.34 20.35 -7.21
C GLY A 199 16.90 19.39 -8.27
N GLY A 200 16.60 19.67 -9.55
CA GLY A 200 17.15 18.92 -10.67
C GLY A 200 16.57 17.51 -10.85
N LYS A 201 15.33 17.29 -10.47
CA LYS A 201 14.59 16.04 -10.76
C LYS A 201 14.40 15.87 -12.26
N VAL A 202 14.52 14.65 -12.70
CA VAL A 202 14.19 14.24 -14.07
C VAL A 202 12.85 13.55 -14.07
N LEU A 203 11.85 14.18 -14.66
CA LEU A 203 10.49 13.64 -14.76
C LEU A 203 10.36 12.77 -15.99
N VAL A 204 9.50 11.75 -15.90
CA VAL A 204 9.08 10.97 -17.06
C VAL A 204 7.96 11.71 -17.82
N PRO A 205 7.75 11.42 -19.12
CA PRO A 205 6.57 11.91 -19.82
C PRO A 205 5.29 11.51 -19.10
N THR A 206 4.28 12.38 -19.12
CA THR A 206 2.98 12.14 -18.43
C THR A 206 2.38 10.78 -18.81
N GLN A 207 2.47 10.38 -20.09
CA GLN A 207 1.96 9.08 -20.54
C GLN A 207 2.65 7.91 -19.85
N GLU A 208 3.96 7.98 -19.61
CA GLU A 208 4.70 6.93 -18.89
C GLU A 208 4.28 6.86 -17.41
N ALA A 209 4.13 8.01 -16.74
CA ALA A 209 3.62 8.06 -15.38
C ALA A 209 2.22 7.44 -15.29
N VAL A 210 1.32 7.79 -16.20
CA VAL A 210 -0.03 7.21 -16.29
C VAL A 210 0.02 5.70 -16.51
N GLN A 211 0.90 5.20 -17.38
CA GLN A 211 1.06 3.76 -17.61
C GLN A 211 1.55 3.01 -16.37
N LYS A 212 2.46 3.59 -15.57
CA LYS A 212 2.89 3.02 -14.29
C LYS A 212 1.73 2.93 -13.30
N LEU A 213 0.91 3.97 -13.19
CA LEU A 213 -0.28 3.96 -12.32
C LEU A 213 -1.34 2.94 -12.79
N ILE A 214 -1.56 2.82 -14.08
CA ILE A 214 -2.43 1.78 -14.66
C ILE A 214 -1.91 0.39 -14.32
N ALA A 215 -0.60 0.15 -14.43
CA ALA A 215 0.02 -1.13 -14.07
C ALA A 215 -0.12 -1.44 -12.57
N ALA A 216 0.08 -0.45 -11.71
CA ALA A 216 -0.13 -0.59 -10.27
C ALA A 216 -1.61 -0.88 -9.94
N ARG A 217 -2.56 -0.18 -10.60
CA ARG A 217 -3.99 -0.47 -10.44
C ARG A 217 -4.35 -1.87 -10.94
N LEU A 218 -3.79 -2.31 -12.07
CA LEU A 218 -3.98 -3.68 -12.57
C LEU A 218 -3.46 -4.72 -11.56
N ALA A 219 -2.29 -4.48 -10.98
CA ALA A 219 -1.75 -5.35 -9.91
C ALA A 219 -2.70 -5.46 -8.73
N SER A 220 -3.28 -4.33 -8.27
CA SER A 220 -4.27 -4.32 -7.21
C SER A 220 -5.53 -5.10 -7.57
N ASP A 221 -6.06 -4.93 -8.78
CA ASP A 221 -7.25 -5.64 -9.24
C ASP A 221 -6.97 -7.16 -9.39
N VAL A 222 -5.75 -7.55 -9.74
CA VAL A 222 -5.32 -8.95 -9.83
C VAL A 222 -5.25 -9.61 -8.45
N ILE A 223 -4.63 -8.94 -7.46
CA ILE A 223 -4.34 -9.53 -6.14
C ILE A 223 -5.47 -9.26 -5.14
N ASP A 224 -5.93 -8.02 -5.01
CA ASP A 224 -6.72 -7.62 -3.82
C ASP A 224 -7.98 -6.81 -4.13
N ARG A 225 -8.18 -6.28 -5.30
CA ARG A 225 -9.33 -5.44 -5.73
C ARG A 225 -9.48 -4.08 -5.02
N LYS A 226 -9.00 -3.87 -3.78
CA LYS A 226 -9.38 -2.69 -2.96
C LYS A 226 -8.26 -1.75 -2.57
N SER A 227 -6.99 -2.16 -2.65
CA SER A 227 -5.87 -1.30 -2.27
C SER A 227 -5.87 0.04 -3.01
N VAL A 228 -5.53 1.10 -2.28
CA VAL A 228 -5.45 2.46 -2.81
C VAL A 228 -4.12 2.63 -3.54
N VAL A 229 -4.19 3.12 -4.77
CA VAL A 229 -3.02 3.48 -5.59
C VAL A 229 -3.00 4.98 -5.76
#